data_49d87b050a33aaa49cb337a2511a82c5
#
_entry.id   49d87b050a33aaa49cb337a2511a82c5
#
_cell.length_a   1.000
_cell.length_b   1.000
_cell.length_c   1.000
_cell.angle_alpha   90.00
_cell.angle_beta   90.00
_cell.angle_gamma   90.00
#
_symmetry.space_group_name_H-M   'P 1'
#
loop_
_entity.id
_entity.type
_entity.pdbx_description
1 polymer ?
#
loop_
_entity_poly.entity_id
_entity_poly.type
_entity_poly.pdbx_seq_one_letter_code
_entity_poly.pdbx_strand_id
1 'polypeptide(L)'
;MISAVQQATCTVVISRGQSRNPQKRGLEQAIADAAEKTEGVNVLVIPHLYDLPKGSDSYQQLAAIEGDLIVVSWIYARAAHWVLDRNGIQGQVGVVELGDESAEDDEDEFSPDQSEQSETVESDPVDRVTYLYPRPDRNIHCIDLKLANDADVFLNEIRRIIDQDSKSDGSLPIVGGKLVQVEEQTSRRWYPVIDFSRCTNCMECVDFCLFGVYGVDGTENILVEQPDNCRKGCPACSRVCPENAIIFPQHKAPAIAGAQTDGDEGFKIDLSQLFGAPATGEDPIATAARERDEQLLLAGRETVGIDEQLKKRQADLAAEPKDQLDRLIDSLDEFDL
;
A
#
# COMPACT_ATOMS: atom_id res chain seq x y z
N MET A 1 18.49 -24.96 -34.25
CA MET A 1 18.74 -24.94 -32.81
C MET A 1 18.24 -23.58 -32.32
N ILE A 2 17.06 -23.54 -31.75
CA ILE A 2 16.49 -22.32 -31.17
C ILE A 2 17.16 -22.21 -29.79
N SER A 3 18.02 -21.19 -29.65
CA SER A 3 18.63 -20.84 -28.37
C SER A 3 17.48 -20.52 -27.40
N ALA A 4 17.29 -21.35 -26.39
CA ALA A 4 16.41 -21.00 -25.29
C ALA A 4 16.96 -19.71 -24.66
N VAL A 5 16.23 -18.64 -24.80
CA VAL A 5 16.50 -17.40 -24.07
C VAL A 5 16.23 -17.75 -22.60
N GLN A 6 17.29 -17.88 -21.82
CA GLN A 6 17.19 -18.08 -20.38
C GLN A 6 16.50 -16.84 -19.81
N GLN A 7 15.33 -17.03 -19.20
CA GLN A 7 14.58 -15.96 -18.53
C GLN A 7 15.35 -15.55 -17.26
N ALA A 8 15.42 -14.26 -17.01
CA ALA A 8 15.91 -13.74 -15.73
C ALA A 8 14.94 -14.17 -14.62
N THR A 9 15.49 -14.60 -13.49
CA THR A 9 14.69 -15.10 -12.37
C THR A 9 13.95 -14.00 -11.62
N CYS A 10 14.47 -12.76 -11.65
CA CYS A 10 13.89 -11.62 -10.96
C CYS A 10 14.06 -10.31 -11.75
N THR A 11 13.09 -9.41 -11.61
CA THR A 11 13.18 -8.06 -12.19
C THR A 11 13.08 -7.00 -11.10
N VAL A 12 14.11 -6.14 -11.03
CA VAL A 12 14.12 -4.95 -10.17
C VAL A 12 13.50 -3.79 -10.93
N VAL A 13 12.42 -3.26 -10.40
CA VAL A 13 11.69 -2.12 -10.96
C VAL A 13 11.95 -0.89 -10.11
N ILE A 14 12.48 0.18 -10.71
CA ILE A 14 12.74 1.43 -10.03
C ILE A 14 11.73 2.47 -10.49
N SER A 15 10.80 2.79 -9.61
CA SER A 15 9.84 3.87 -9.82
C SER A 15 10.45 5.19 -9.39
N ARG A 16 10.72 6.07 -10.34
CA ARG A 16 11.28 7.39 -10.08
C ARG A 16 10.35 8.25 -9.23
N GLY A 17 10.93 9.00 -8.31
CA GLY A 17 10.18 9.96 -7.49
C GLY A 17 9.71 11.18 -8.31
N GLN A 18 8.75 11.92 -7.76
CA GLN A 18 8.31 13.20 -8.34
C GLN A 18 9.28 14.35 -8.03
N SER A 19 10.15 14.15 -7.06
CA SER A 19 11.11 15.18 -6.61
C SER A 19 12.23 15.39 -7.63
N ARG A 20 12.61 16.65 -7.82
CA ARG A 20 13.80 17.02 -8.59
C ARG A 20 15.07 17.06 -7.73
N ASN A 21 15.00 16.64 -6.46
CA ASN A 21 16.14 16.65 -5.56
C ASN A 21 17.27 15.74 -6.13
N PRO A 22 18.49 16.29 -6.34
CA PRO A 22 19.61 15.54 -6.90
C PRO A 22 19.99 14.31 -6.05
N GLN A 23 19.89 14.39 -4.72
CA GLN A 23 20.21 13.28 -3.82
C GLN A 23 19.27 12.11 -4.06
N LYS A 24 17.94 12.36 -4.15
CA LYS A 24 16.96 11.32 -4.45
C LYS A 24 17.18 10.69 -5.83
N ARG A 25 17.50 11.51 -6.83
CA ARG A 25 17.84 11.03 -8.17
C ARG A 25 19.12 10.23 -8.19
N GLY A 26 20.13 10.68 -7.41
CA GLY A 26 21.38 9.94 -7.24
C GLY A 26 21.19 8.57 -6.60
N LEU A 27 20.31 8.48 -5.59
CA LEU A 27 19.96 7.21 -4.95
C LEU A 27 19.29 6.24 -5.93
N GLU A 28 18.26 6.70 -6.66
CA GLU A 28 17.59 5.90 -7.70
C GLU A 28 18.58 5.37 -8.75
N GLN A 29 19.48 6.22 -9.21
CA GLN A 29 20.48 5.85 -10.23
C GLN A 29 21.52 4.88 -9.66
N ALA A 30 22.00 5.09 -8.44
CA ALA A 30 22.96 4.19 -7.80
C ALA A 30 22.39 2.78 -7.63
N ILE A 31 21.12 2.67 -7.23
CA ILE A 31 20.44 1.38 -7.12
C ILE A 31 20.29 0.73 -8.51
N ALA A 32 19.92 1.50 -9.55
CA ALA A 32 19.77 0.99 -10.90
C ALA A 32 21.10 0.43 -11.45
N ASP A 33 22.18 1.23 -11.34
CA ASP A 33 23.51 0.88 -11.85
C ASP A 33 24.12 -0.33 -11.13
N ALA A 34 23.80 -0.52 -9.86
CA ALA A 34 24.28 -1.65 -9.09
C ALA A 34 23.44 -2.92 -9.35
N ALA A 35 22.13 -2.79 -9.44
CA ALA A 35 21.24 -3.90 -9.76
C ALA A 35 21.50 -4.46 -11.16
N GLU A 36 21.81 -3.60 -12.16
CA GLU A 36 22.19 -4.02 -13.52
C GLU A 36 23.44 -4.91 -13.53
N LYS A 37 24.36 -4.70 -12.59
CA LYS A 37 25.60 -5.50 -12.48
C LYS A 37 25.39 -6.83 -11.76
N THR A 38 24.22 -7.05 -11.17
CA THR A 38 23.88 -8.29 -10.47
C THR A 38 23.47 -9.35 -11.50
N GLU A 39 24.11 -10.53 -11.43
CA GLU A 39 23.79 -11.63 -12.34
C GLU A 39 22.36 -12.10 -12.19
N GLY A 40 21.68 -12.37 -13.31
CA GLY A 40 20.30 -12.89 -13.32
C GLY A 40 19.21 -11.85 -13.04
N VAL A 41 19.55 -10.57 -12.93
CA VAL A 41 18.61 -9.48 -12.62
C VAL A 41 18.36 -8.61 -13.84
N ASN A 42 17.10 -8.45 -14.21
CA ASN A 42 16.70 -7.37 -15.12
C ASN A 42 16.37 -6.12 -14.33
N VAL A 43 16.66 -4.96 -14.91
CA VAL A 43 16.33 -3.66 -14.30
C VAL A 43 15.40 -2.89 -15.22
N LEU A 44 14.25 -2.47 -14.68
CA LEU A 44 13.28 -1.64 -15.37
C LEU A 44 13.12 -0.32 -14.62
N VAL A 45 13.49 0.78 -15.24
CA VAL A 45 13.28 2.13 -14.67
C VAL A 45 12.04 2.75 -15.31
N ILE A 46 11.10 3.14 -14.48
CA ILE A 46 9.82 3.73 -14.90
C ILE A 46 9.61 5.11 -14.25
N PRO A 47 8.75 5.97 -14.79
CA PRO A 47 8.29 7.16 -14.09
C PRO A 47 7.61 6.82 -12.77
N HIS A 48 7.10 7.83 -12.06
CA HIS A 48 6.45 7.62 -10.77
C HIS A 48 5.22 6.71 -10.90
N LEU A 49 5.26 5.55 -10.24
CA LEU A 49 4.29 4.45 -10.39
C LEU A 49 2.82 4.90 -10.28
N TYR A 50 2.52 5.74 -9.28
CA TYR A 50 1.16 6.20 -9.03
C TYR A 50 0.66 7.23 -10.07
N ASP A 51 1.56 7.91 -10.78
CA ASP A 51 1.22 8.93 -11.77
C ASP A 51 1.01 8.37 -13.18
N LEU A 52 1.33 7.10 -13.38
CA LEU A 52 1.17 6.44 -14.68
C LEU A 52 -0.31 6.36 -15.09
N PRO A 53 -0.66 6.73 -16.32
CA PRO A 53 -2.01 6.55 -16.83
C PRO A 53 -2.32 5.07 -17.04
N LYS A 54 -3.60 4.71 -17.01
CA LYS A 54 -4.03 3.35 -17.33
C LYS A 54 -3.60 2.98 -18.76
N GLY A 55 -2.95 1.80 -18.88
CA GLY A 55 -2.47 1.31 -20.18
C GLY A 55 -1.20 2.00 -20.69
N SER A 56 -0.46 2.71 -19.85
CA SER A 56 0.86 3.28 -20.16
C SER A 56 1.86 2.20 -20.60
N ASP A 57 2.91 2.62 -21.30
CA ASP A 57 3.98 1.71 -21.75
C ASP A 57 4.67 1.05 -20.56
N SER A 58 4.85 1.77 -19.45
CA SER A 58 5.39 1.22 -18.20
C SER A 58 4.55 0.08 -17.66
N TYR A 59 3.21 0.25 -17.57
CA TYR A 59 2.34 -0.83 -17.11
C TYR A 59 2.29 -2.00 -18.09
N GLN A 60 2.35 -1.77 -19.39
CA GLN A 60 2.42 -2.85 -20.38
C GLN A 60 3.70 -3.67 -20.22
N GLN A 61 4.85 -3.02 -20.01
CA GLN A 61 6.10 -3.72 -19.76
C GLN A 61 6.09 -4.50 -18.45
N LEU A 62 5.55 -3.93 -17.37
CA LEU A 62 5.40 -4.60 -16.09
C LEU A 62 4.49 -5.83 -16.19
N ALA A 63 3.39 -5.73 -16.93
CA ALA A 63 2.46 -6.84 -17.12
C ALA A 63 3.05 -7.99 -17.96
N ALA A 64 4.04 -7.71 -18.80
CA ALA A 64 4.74 -8.71 -19.61
C ALA A 64 5.83 -9.49 -18.82
N ILE A 65 6.13 -9.09 -17.59
CA ILE A 65 7.11 -9.79 -16.74
C ILE A 65 6.41 -10.96 -16.05
N GLU A 66 6.91 -12.18 -16.24
CA GLU A 66 6.32 -13.41 -15.71
C GLU A 66 6.86 -13.81 -14.33
N GLY A 67 8.10 -13.44 -14.01
CA GLY A 67 8.76 -13.80 -12.74
C GLY A 67 8.43 -12.85 -11.59
N ASP A 68 9.16 -13.04 -10.48
CA ASP A 68 9.06 -12.21 -9.29
C ASP A 68 9.50 -10.76 -9.57
N LEU A 69 8.91 -9.82 -8.84
CA LEU A 69 9.19 -8.40 -8.95
C LEU A 69 9.71 -7.84 -7.63
N ILE A 70 10.78 -7.05 -7.72
CA ILE A 70 11.24 -6.19 -6.63
C ILE A 70 10.99 -4.75 -7.06
N VAL A 71 10.01 -4.09 -6.45
CA VAL A 71 9.59 -2.74 -6.82
C VAL A 71 10.07 -1.74 -5.79
N VAL A 72 10.99 -0.89 -6.19
CA VAL A 72 11.61 0.15 -5.36
C VAL A 72 10.97 1.49 -5.69
N SER A 73 10.37 2.16 -4.71
CA SER A 73 9.57 3.37 -4.96
C SER A 73 9.58 4.35 -3.78
N TRP A 74 9.10 5.57 -4.00
CA TRP A 74 8.93 6.61 -2.97
C TRP A 74 7.54 6.63 -2.32
N ILE A 75 6.79 5.57 -2.48
CA ILE A 75 5.49 5.38 -1.81
C ILE A 75 5.57 4.15 -0.89
N TYR A 76 4.73 4.10 0.11
CA TYR A 76 4.70 2.98 1.04
C TYR A 76 4.55 1.63 0.30
N ALA A 77 5.20 0.60 0.81
CA ALA A 77 5.21 -0.73 0.21
C ALA A 77 3.80 -1.27 -0.06
N ARG A 78 2.92 -1.16 0.93
CA ARG A 78 1.49 -1.50 0.82
C ARG A 78 0.81 -0.74 -0.32
N ALA A 79 1.04 0.56 -0.44
CA ALA A 79 0.47 1.38 -1.50
C ALA A 79 1.01 0.97 -2.89
N ALA A 80 2.31 0.71 -3.01
CA ALA A 80 2.94 0.27 -4.26
C ALA A 80 2.33 -1.04 -4.76
N HIS A 81 2.17 -2.03 -3.87
CA HIS A 81 1.57 -3.33 -4.19
C HIS A 81 0.16 -3.16 -4.78
N TRP A 82 -0.71 -2.39 -4.12
CA TRP A 82 -2.09 -2.23 -4.57
C TRP A 82 -2.25 -1.30 -5.78
N VAL A 83 -1.30 -0.39 -6.02
CA VAL A 83 -1.23 0.35 -7.30
C VAL A 83 -0.92 -0.60 -8.45
N LEU A 84 -0.01 -1.55 -8.28
CA LEU A 84 0.32 -2.58 -9.26
C LEU A 84 -0.89 -3.50 -9.53
N ASP A 85 -1.47 -4.04 -8.46
CA ASP A 85 -2.64 -4.92 -8.53
C ASP A 85 -3.79 -4.29 -9.32
N ARG A 86 -4.13 -3.04 -9.02
CA ARG A 86 -5.16 -2.27 -9.73
C ARG A 86 -4.91 -2.18 -11.23
N ASN A 87 -3.66 -2.20 -11.66
CA ASN A 87 -3.26 -2.10 -13.06
C ASN A 87 -2.97 -3.48 -13.71
N GLY A 88 -3.41 -4.57 -13.06
CA GLY A 88 -3.30 -5.93 -13.58
C GLY A 88 -1.95 -6.60 -13.35
N ILE A 89 -1.03 -5.95 -12.62
CA ILE A 89 0.23 -6.56 -12.21
C ILE A 89 -0.01 -7.21 -10.84
N GLN A 90 -0.47 -8.46 -10.85
CA GLN A 90 -0.91 -9.19 -9.67
C GLN A 90 0.15 -10.20 -9.20
N GLY A 91 0.18 -10.46 -7.89
CA GLY A 91 1.06 -11.42 -7.25
C GLY A 91 0.82 -11.47 -5.74
N GLN A 92 1.54 -12.33 -5.05
CA GLN A 92 1.58 -12.39 -3.59
C GLN A 92 2.40 -11.22 -3.03
N VAL A 93 2.09 -10.79 -1.82
CA VAL A 93 2.91 -9.79 -1.12
C VAL A 93 4.23 -10.43 -0.72
N GLY A 94 5.33 -9.98 -1.31
CA GLY A 94 6.67 -10.47 -1.00
C GLY A 94 7.17 -9.88 0.33
N VAL A 95 7.97 -10.66 1.04
CA VAL A 95 8.56 -10.27 2.33
C VAL A 95 9.72 -9.31 2.11
N VAL A 96 9.75 -8.19 2.82
CA VAL A 96 10.83 -7.19 2.87
C VAL A 96 11.23 -7.02 4.34
N GLU A 97 12.53 -7.16 4.65
CA GLU A 97 13.06 -7.11 6.02
C GLU A 97 13.62 -5.73 6.40
N LEU A 98 13.59 -4.76 5.48
CA LEU A 98 13.97 -3.38 5.81
C LEU A 98 12.95 -2.78 6.77
N GLY A 99 13.36 -2.64 8.04
CA GLY A 99 12.65 -1.87 9.06
C GLY A 99 12.94 -0.38 8.96
N ASP A 100 12.16 0.42 9.63
CA ASP A 100 12.44 1.85 9.82
C ASP A 100 13.56 1.98 10.87
N GLU A 101 14.79 2.36 10.45
CA GLU A 101 15.92 2.58 11.38
C GLU A 101 15.66 3.71 12.38
N SER A 102 14.58 4.47 12.23
CA SER A 102 14.17 5.52 13.17
C SER A 102 13.49 5.00 14.45
N ALA A 103 13.27 3.69 14.57
CA ALA A 103 12.62 3.06 15.73
C ALA A 103 13.61 2.47 16.76
N GLU A 104 14.94 2.59 16.54
CA GLU A 104 15.95 2.00 17.41
C GLU A 104 16.61 3.00 18.38
N ASP A 105 15.85 3.71 19.19
CA ASP A 105 16.47 4.51 20.28
C ASP A 105 15.71 4.47 21.62
N ASP A 106 15.01 3.39 21.94
CA ASP A 106 14.54 3.15 23.32
C ASP A 106 14.60 1.64 23.67
N GLU A 107 15.81 1.05 23.72
CA GLU A 107 16.02 -0.25 24.37
C GLU A 107 16.11 -0.07 25.88
N ASP A 108 15.00 -0.07 26.57
CA ASP A 108 14.95 -0.46 27.98
C ASP A 108 14.86 -1.99 28.08
N GLU A 109 15.90 -2.54 28.67
CA GLU A 109 16.22 -3.95 28.89
C GLU A 109 15.13 -4.67 29.71
N PHE A 110 14.19 -5.32 29.04
CA PHE A 110 13.28 -6.28 29.67
C PHE A 110 13.42 -7.67 29.04
N SER A 111 14.04 -8.58 29.78
CA SER A 111 14.16 -10.00 29.41
C SER A 111 12.83 -10.72 29.60
N PRO A 112 12.20 -11.28 28.57
CA PRO A 112 11.06 -12.16 28.79
C PRO A 112 11.50 -13.59 29.06
N ASP A 113 11.00 -14.13 30.15
CA ASP A 113 11.06 -15.55 30.49
C ASP A 113 10.28 -16.37 29.45
N GLN A 114 10.90 -17.48 29.00
CA GLN A 114 10.35 -18.37 27.99
C GLN A 114 9.26 -19.24 28.59
N SER A 115 8.10 -19.17 28.07
CA SER A 115 7.16 -20.28 27.84
C SER A 115 5.70 -19.81 27.86
N GLU A 116 5.17 -19.51 26.67
CA GLU A 116 3.74 -19.82 26.44
C GLU A 116 3.54 -20.01 24.93
N GLN A 117 3.08 -21.19 24.58
CA GLN A 117 2.68 -21.57 23.22
C GLN A 117 1.45 -20.73 22.85
N SER A 118 1.60 -19.82 21.90
CA SER A 118 0.46 -19.11 21.33
C SER A 118 -0.40 -20.11 20.57
N GLU A 119 -1.52 -20.50 21.15
CA GLU A 119 -2.62 -21.10 20.40
C GLU A 119 -3.10 -20.04 19.40
N THR A 120 -2.91 -20.33 18.12
CA THR A 120 -3.48 -19.52 17.04
C THR A 120 -5.00 -19.61 17.16
N VAL A 121 -5.62 -18.55 17.67
CA VAL A 121 -7.07 -18.37 17.59
C VAL A 121 -7.38 -18.19 16.11
N GLU A 122 -7.96 -19.21 15.48
CA GLU A 122 -8.59 -19.09 14.18
C GLU A 122 -9.74 -18.08 14.33
N SER A 123 -9.48 -16.82 14.04
CA SER A 123 -10.53 -15.84 13.80
C SER A 123 -11.33 -16.33 12.60
N ASP A 124 -12.66 -16.38 12.74
CA ASP A 124 -13.57 -16.66 11.63
C ASP A 124 -13.13 -15.88 10.40
N PRO A 125 -13.07 -16.50 9.20
CA PRO A 125 -12.64 -15.82 8.00
C PRO A 125 -13.62 -14.68 7.74
N VAL A 126 -13.21 -13.46 8.06
CA VAL A 126 -13.90 -12.27 7.57
C VAL A 126 -13.89 -12.39 6.05
N ASP A 127 -15.04 -12.30 5.39
CA ASP A 127 -15.21 -12.38 3.94
C ASP A 127 -14.47 -11.23 3.25
N ARG A 128 -13.15 -11.34 3.16
CA ARG A 128 -12.31 -10.36 2.48
C ARG A 128 -12.27 -10.67 0.99
N VAL A 129 -12.34 -9.64 0.19
CA VAL A 129 -12.37 -9.76 -1.29
C VAL A 129 -11.19 -10.54 -1.85
N THR A 130 -10.01 -10.45 -1.22
CA THR A 130 -8.81 -11.21 -1.63
C THR A 130 -9.03 -12.72 -1.70
N TYR A 131 -9.85 -13.29 -0.83
CA TYR A 131 -10.13 -14.74 -0.84
C TYR A 131 -11.00 -15.18 -2.01
N LEU A 132 -11.69 -14.26 -2.66
CA LEU A 132 -12.57 -14.56 -3.81
C LEU A 132 -11.79 -14.66 -5.13
N TYR A 133 -10.56 -14.10 -5.19
CA TYR A 133 -9.73 -14.08 -6.40
C TYR A 133 -8.34 -14.63 -6.10
N PRO A 134 -8.01 -15.84 -6.61
CA PRO A 134 -6.66 -16.36 -6.47
C PRO A 134 -5.67 -15.45 -7.20
N ARG A 135 -4.61 -15.05 -6.50
CA ARG A 135 -3.50 -14.30 -7.07
C ARG A 135 -2.52 -15.26 -7.75
N PRO A 136 -1.81 -14.80 -8.80
CA PRO A 136 -0.69 -15.56 -9.36
C PRO A 136 0.35 -15.92 -8.29
N ASP A 137 1.01 -17.06 -8.48
CA ASP A 137 2.03 -17.57 -7.55
C ASP A 137 3.41 -16.94 -7.80
N ARG A 138 3.44 -15.63 -8.01
CA ARG A 138 4.66 -14.83 -8.06
C ARG A 138 4.68 -13.83 -6.91
N ASN A 139 5.87 -13.50 -6.43
CA ASN A 139 6.03 -12.52 -5.36
C ASN A 139 6.26 -11.11 -5.93
N ILE A 140 5.68 -10.13 -5.27
CA ILE A 140 5.93 -8.70 -5.53
C ILE A 140 6.45 -8.09 -4.24
N HIS A 141 7.77 -7.90 -4.18
CA HIS A 141 8.46 -7.26 -3.06
C HIS A 141 8.46 -5.75 -3.27
N CYS A 142 7.81 -5.00 -2.41
CA CYS A 142 7.74 -3.55 -2.52
C CYS A 142 8.62 -2.90 -1.46
N ILE A 143 9.62 -2.11 -1.89
CA ILE A 143 10.58 -1.42 -1.04
C ILE A 143 10.31 0.08 -1.08
N ASP A 144 10.17 0.70 0.10
CA ASP A 144 9.99 2.15 0.23
C ASP A 144 11.35 2.86 0.36
N LEU A 145 11.69 3.71 -0.60
CA LEU A 145 12.94 4.49 -0.61
C LEU A 145 13.01 5.57 0.47
N LYS A 146 11.94 5.74 1.26
CA LYS A 146 11.95 6.67 2.41
C LYS A 146 12.65 6.08 3.64
N LEU A 147 12.84 4.76 3.68
CA LEU A 147 13.41 4.06 4.84
C LEU A 147 14.89 4.33 5.05
N ALA A 148 15.67 4.61 4.00
CA ALA A 148 17.09 4.90 4.12
C ALA A 148 17.55 5.92 3.07
N ASN A 149 18.73 6.51 3.29
CA ASN A 149 19.37 7.43 2.35
C ASN A 149 20.59 6.80 1.64
N ASP A 150 20.98 5.59 2.04
CA ASP A 150 22.14 4.86 1.49
C ASP A 150 21.67 3.78 0.52
N ALA A 151 22.26 3.76 -0.68
CA ALA A 151 21.96 2.76 -1.70
C ALA A 151 22.32 1.33 -1.26
N ASP A 152 23.37 1.17 -0.47
CA ASP A 152 23.85 -0.14 -0.05
C ASP A 152 22.84 -0.87 0.84
N VAL A 153 22.06 -0.16 1.61
CA VAL A 153 20.96 -0.72 2.44
C VAL A 153 19.94 -1.42 1.54
N PHE A 154 19.48 -0.73 0.50
CA PHE A 154 18.51 -1.29 -0.47
C PHE A 154 19.12 -2.42 -1.30
N LEU A 155 20.39 -2.30 -1.70
CA LEU A 155 21.08 -3.32 -2.48
C LEU A 155 21.29 -4.62 -1.69
N ASN A 156 21.55 -4.53 -0.40
CA ASN A 156 21.65 -5.70 0.47
C ASN A 156 20.30 -6.42 0.57
N GLU A 157 19.22 -5.68 0.71
CA GLU A 157 17.87 -6.26 0.74
C GLU A 157 17.48 -6.88 -0.62
N ILE A 158 17.76 -6.21 -1.72
CA ILE A 158 17.53 -6.76 -3.07
C ILE A 158 18.30 -8.07 -3.24
N ARG A 159 19.56 -8.13 -2.82
CA ARG A 159 20.36 -9.38 -2.88
C ARG A 159 19.78 -10.47 -2.00
N ARG A 160 19.36 -10.13 -0.77
CA ARG A 160 18.72 -11.08 0.14
C ARG A 160 17.50 -11.74 -0.50
N ILE A 161 16.61 -10.92 -1.11
CA ILE A 161 15.40 -11.41 -1.79
C ILE A 161 15.80 -12.35 -2.94
N ILE A 162 16.73 -11.95 -3.81
CA ILE A 162 17.19 -12.76 -4.96
C ILE A 162 17.79 -14.09 -4.50
N ASP A 163 18.59 -14.08 -3.44
CA ASP A 163 19.24 -15.29 -2.89
C ASP A 163 18.20 -16.25 -2.26
N GLN A 164 17.11 -15.75 -1.70
CA GLN A 164 16.03 -16.58 -1.17
C GLN A 164 15.25 -17.25 -2.31
N ASP A 165 14.87 -16.50 -3.33
CA ASP A 165 14.13 -17.01 -4.49
C ASP A 165 14.95 -18.05 -5.28
N SER A 166 16.26 -17.82 -5.42
CA SER A 166 17.16 -18.74 -6.11
C SER A 166 17.31 -20.11 -5.42
N LYS A 167 17.08 -20.19 -4.11
CA LYS A 167 17.10 -21.47 -3.36
C LYS A 167 15.87 -22.31 -3.59
N SER A 168 14.78 -21.73 -4.01
CA SER A 168 13.51 -22.43 -4.23
C SER A 168 13.45 -23.15 -5.58
N ASP A 169 14.17 -22.70 -6.60
CA ASP A 169 13.99 -23.18 -7.99
C ASP A 169 15.18 -24.01 -8.56
N GLY A 170 16.30 -24.15 -7.87
CA GLY A 170 17.44 -25.00 -8.33
C GLY A 170 18.02 -24.62 -9.71
N SER A 171 17.75 -23.42 -10.21
CA SER A 171 18.15 -22.92 -11.51
C SER A 171 19.63 -22.48 -11.54
N LEU A 172 20.30 -22.73 -12.66
CA LEU A 172 21.70 -22.33 -12.86
C LEU A 172 21.81 -20.82 -13.11
N PRO A 173 22.94 -20.18 -12.71
CA PRO A 173 23.12 -18.74 -12.85
C PRO A 173 23.07 -18.28 -14.31
N ILE A 174 22.35 -17.20 -14.57
CA ILE A 174 22.11 -16.61 -15.87
C ILE A 174 23.02 -15.39 -16.04
N VAL A 175 23.59 -15.24 -17.21
CA VAL A 175 24.56 -14.18 -17.55
C VAL A 175 23.81 -12.90 -17.95
N GLY A 176 24.12 -11.80 -17.25
CA GLY A 176 23.89 -10.42 -17.68
C GLY A 176 22.42 -9.95 -17.71
N GLY A 177 22.04 -9.13 -16.75
CA GLY A 177 20.76 -8.41 -16.74
C GLY A 177 20.70 -7.31 -17.81
N LYS A 178 19.48 -6.91 -18.20
CA LYS A 178 19.24 -5.81 -19.14
C LYS A 178 18.64 -4.63 -18.38
N LEU A 179 19.26 -3.46 -18.47
CA LEU A 179 18.64 -2.21 -18.04
C LEU A 179 17.73 -1.69 -19.15
N VAL A 180 16.46 -1.49 -18.84
CA VAL A 180 15.47 -0.83 -19.68
C VAL A 180 14.94 0.39 -18.97
N GLN A 181 14.97 1.55 -19.64
CA GLN A 181 14.39 2.77 -19.12
C GLN A 181 13.20 3.16 -19.99
N VAL A 182 12.04 3.33 -19.35
CA VAL A 182 10.83 3.83 -20.02
C VAL A 182 10.71 5.32 -19.77
N GLU A 183 10.65 6.09 -20.83
CA GLU A 183 10.42 7.52 -20.76
C GLU A 183 9.03 7.83 -21.29
N GLU A 184 8.13 8.21 -20.39
CA GLU A 184 6.79 8.67 -20.75
C GLU A 184 6.43 9.89 -19.92
N GLN A 185 5.55 10.73 -20.48
CA GLN A 185 5.10 11.92 -19.79
C GLN A 185 4.02 11.56 -18.79
N THR A 186 4.25 11.88 -17.53
CA THR A 186 3.28 11.68 -16.45
C THR A 186 2.90 13.02 -15.82
N SER A 187 1.68 13.11 -15.36
CA SER A 187 1.18 14.21 -14.54
C SER A 187 0.80 13.70 -13.16
N ARG A 188 0.94 14.54 -12.14
CA ARG A 188 0.53 14.17 -10.78
C ARG A 188 -0.95 13.83 -10.74
N ARG A 189 -1.24 12.62 -10.30
CA ARG A 189 -2.61 12.10 -10.16
C ARG A 189 -3.02 12.06 -8.69
N TRP A 190 -4.33 12.03 -8.47
CA TRP A 190 -4.90 11.83 -7.14
C TRP A 190 -6.14 10.94 -7.28
N TYR A 191 -6.08 9.73 -6.75
CA TYR A 191 -7.17 8.77 -6.78
C TYR A 191 -7.01 7.74 -5.66
N PRO A 192 -8.10 7.11 -5.18
CA PRO A 192 -8.01 6.05 -4.19
C PRO A 192 -7.46 4.77 -4.81
N VAL A 193 -6.77 3.99 -3.99
CA VAL A 193 -6.33 2.62 -4.28
C VAL A 193 -6.93 1.73 -3.20
N ILE A 194 -7.47 0.57 -3.59
CA ILE A 194 -8.12 -0.35 -2.67
C ILE A 194 -7.15 -1.47 -2.31
N ASP A 195 -6.93 -1.66 -1.03
CA ASP A 195 -6.27 -2.82 -0.46
C ASP A 195 -7.31 -3.93 -0.28
N PHE A 196 -7.35 -4.85 -1.22
CA PHE A 196 -8.32 -5.95 -1.19
C PHE A 196 -8.01 -6.99 -0.11
N SER A 197 -6.82 -6.99 0.49
CA SER A 197 -6.55 -7.86 1.65
C SER A 197 -7.28 -7.39 2.91
N ARG A 198 -7.69 -6.12 2.95
CA ARG A 198 -8.45 -5.52 4.05
C ARG A 198 -9.91 -5.26 3.69
N CYS A 199 -10.22 -5.09 2.41
CA CYS A 199 -11.56 -4.75 1.95
C CYS A 199 -12.55 -5.88 2.23
N THR A 200 -13.63 -5.57 2.94
CA THR A 200 -14.77 -6.46 3.25
C THR A 200 -15.96 -6.23 2.33
N ASN A 201 -15.82 -5.39 1.32
CA ASN A 201 -16.88 -5.07 0.36
C ASN A 201 -18.14 -4.43 0.99
N CYS A 202 -17.95 -3.65 2.07
CA CYS A 202 -19.04 -3.04 2.84
C CYS A 202 -19.80 -1.91 2.11
N MET A 203 -19.35 -1.48 0.92
CA MET A 203 -19.91 -0.42 0.07
C MET A 203 -19.86 1.01 0.64
N GLU A 204 -19.36 1.24 1.85
CA GLU A 204 -19.33 2.57 2.48
C GLU A 204 -18.63 3.63 1.62
N CYS A 205 -17.53 3.28 0.95
CA CYS A 205 -16.83 4.20 0.06
C CYS A 205 -17.61 4.54 -1.20
N VAL A 206 -18.43 3.61 -1.72
CA VAL A 206 -19.31 3.81 -2.88
C VAL A 206 -20.42 4.78 -2.54
N ASP A 207 -21.12 4.51 -1.44
CA ASP A 207 -22.25 5.32 -0.99
C ASP A 207 -21.82 6.72 -0.56
N PHE A 208 -20.63 6.83 0.04
CA PHE A 208 -20.10 8.09 0.52
C PHE A 208 -19.58 9.00 -0.58
N CYS A 209 -18.96 8.44 -1.65
CA CYS A 209 -18.32 9.22 -2.69
C CYS A 209 -19.33 9.78 -3.70
N LEU A 210 -19.54 11.09 -3.67
CA LEU A 210 -20.48 11.79 -4.55
C LEU A 210 -19.85 12.25 -5.90
N PHE A 211 -18.61 11.83 -6.17
CA PHE A 211 -17.89 12.20 -7.39
C PHE A 211 -17.90 11.08 -8.45
N GLY A 212 -18.49 9.92 -8.13
CA GLY A 212 -18.57 8.80 -9.07
C GLY A 212 -17.21 8.17 -9.39
N VAL A 213 -16.38 8.02 -8.35
CA VAL A 213 -15.04 7.41 -8.48
C VAL A 213 -15.13 5.89 -8.49
N TYR A 214 -16.05 5.33 -7.72
CA TYR A 214 -16.22 3.91 -7.51
C TYR A 214 -17.32 3.33 -8.39
N GLY A 215 -17.15 2.07 -8.74
CA GLY A 215 -18.14 1.22 -9.36
C GLY A 215 -18.14 -0.15 -8.72
N VAL A 216 -19.00 -1.03 -9.23
CA VAL A 216 -19.13 -2.41 -8.80
C VAL A 216 -18.97 -3.30 -10.01
N ASP A 217 -18.19 -4.35 -9.92
CA ASP A 217 -17.99 -5.31 -11.01
C ASP A 217 -19.17 -6.30 -11.14
N GLY A 218 -19.11 -7.18 -12.13
CA GLY A 218 -20.18 -8.18 -12.37
C GLY A 218 -20.35 -9.22 -11.27
N THR A 219 -19.44 -9.25 -10.29
CA THR A 219 -19.46 -10.11 -9.10
C THR A 219 -19.74 -9.32 -7.82
N GLU A 220 -20.23 -8.10 -7.96
CA GLU A 220 -20.59 -7.18 -6.88
C GLU A 220 -19.41 -6.72 -6.00
N ASN A 221 -18.17 -6.75 -6.53
CA ASN A 221 -17.02 -6.23 -5.80
C ASN A 221 -16.73 -4.78 -6.17
N ILE A 222 -16.33 -4.02 -5.17
CA ILE A 222 -15.97 -2.60 -5.32
C ILE A 222 -14.71 -2.47 -6.18
N LEU A 223 -14.74 -1.52 -7.12
CA LEU A 223 -13.57 -1.13 -7.90
C LEU A 223 -13.48 0.40 -8.04
N VAL A 224 -12.28 0.91 -8.30
CA VAL A 224 -12.07 2.30 -8.66
C VAL A 224 -12.25 2.43 -10.17
N GLU A 225 -13.47 2.75 -10.60
CA GLU A 225 -13.86 2.79 -12.01
C GLU A 225 -13.38 4.06 -12.71
N GLN A 226 -13.67 5.22 -12.11
CA GLN A 226 -13.38 6.53 -12.65
C GLN A 226 -12.38 7.31 -11.75
N PRO A 227 -11.08 6.92 -11.74
CA PRO A 227 -10.10 7.51 -10.84
C PRO A 227 -9.92 9.02 -11.05
N ASP A 228 -10.07 9.50 -12.28
CA ASP A 228 -9.85 10.89 -12.64
C ASP A 228 -11.02 11.81 -12.21
N ASN A 229 -12.14 11.23 -11.78
CA ASN A 229 -13.23 11.96 -11.13
C ASN A 229 -12.91 12.36 -9.69
N CYS A 230 -11.88 11.73 -9.09
CA CYS A 230 -11.48 12.03 -7.72
C CYS A 230 -10.98 13.46 -7.58
N ARG A 231 -11.44 14.15 -6.55
CA ARG A 231 -11.02 15.52 -6.28
C ARG A 231 -9.64 15.54 -5.63
N LYS A 232 -8.73 16.30 -6.21
CA LYS A 232 -7.35 16.40 -5.73
C LYS A 232 -7.32 16.91 -4.28
N GLY A 233 -6.72 16.09 -3.42
CA GLY A 233 -6.59 16.38 -2.00
C GLY A 233 -7.75 15.90 -1.13
N CYS A 234 -8.79 15.27 -1.69
CA CYS A 234 -9.91 14.70 -0.93
C CYS A 234 -9.57 13.25 -0.49
N PRO A 235 -9.34 12.95 0.79
CA PRO A 235 -9.12 11.61 1.30
C PRO A 235 -10.38 11.05 2.00
N ALA A 236 -11.54 11.70 1.90
CA ALA A 236 -12.69 11.48 2.75
C ALA A 236 -13.18 10.02 2.80
N CYS A 237 -13.15 9.31 1.65
CA CYS A 237 -13.53 7.89 1.60
C CYS A 237 -12.58 6.96 2.37
N SER A 238 -11.30 7.35 2.54
CA SER A 238 -10.36 6.59 3.39
C SER A 238 -10.73 6.68 4.87
N ARG A 239 -11.33 7.79 5.30
CA ARG A 239 -11.73 8.01 6.71
C ARG A 239 -12.99 7.25 7.10
N VAL A 240 -13.91 7.03 6.15
CA VAL A 240 -15.15 6.27 6.39
C VAL A 240 -14.95 4.76 6.24
N CYS A 241 -13.82 4.32 5.70
CA CYS A 241 -13.54 2.90 5.54
C CYS A 241 -13.21 2.26 6.90
N PRO A 242 -14.04 1.34 7.43
CA PRO A 242 -13.80 0.74 8.74
C PRO A 242 -12.52 -0.10 8.78
N GLU A 243 -12.15 -0.70 7.63
CA GLU A 243 -11.01 -1.59 7.50
C GLU A 243 -9.72 -0.87 7.08
N ASN A 244 -9.71 0.47 6.98
CA ASN A 244 -8.58 1.24 6.45
C ASN A 244 -8.06 0.68 5.09
N ALA A 245 -8.98 0.15 4.26
CA ALA A 245 -8.66 -0.45 2.98
C ALA A 245 -8.39 0.57 1.86
N ILE A 246 -8.81 1.83 2.03
CA ILE A 246 -8.65 2.88 1.01
C ILE A 246 -7.37 3.67 1.25
N ILE A 247 -6.50 3.69 0.24
CA ILE A 247 -5.17 4.30 0.29
C ILE A 247 -5.10 5.47 -0.69
N PHE A 248 -4.50 6.59 -0.25
CA PHE A 248 -4.09 7.71 -1.11
C PHE A 248 -2.58 7.88 -1.03
N PRO A 249 -1.78 7.28 -1.91
CA PRO A 249 -0.31 7.20 -1.81
C PRO A 249 0.41 8.54 -1.67
N GLN A 250 -0.19 9.64 -2.11
CA GLN A 250 0.37 10.99 -2.01
C GLN A 250 -0.17 11.81 -0.83
N HIS A 251 -0.98 11.21 0.05
CA HIS A 251 -1.47 11.88 1.24
C HIS A 251 -0.34 12.07 2.26
N LYS A 252 -0.42 13.15 3.07
CA LYS A 252 0.60 13.47 4.08
C LYS A 252 0.54 12.56 5.30
N ALA A 253 -0.67 12.17 5.72
CA ALA A 253 -0.86 11.25 6.85
C ALA A 253 -0.44 9.83 6.44
N PRO A 254 0.51 9.20 7.16
CA PRO A 254 1.03 7.87 6.81
C PRO A 254 -0.04 6.79 6.71
N ALA A 255 -0.98 6.74 7.64
CA ALA A 255 -2.07 5.77 7.66
C ALA A 255 -2.93 5.82 6.38
N ILE A 256 -3.26 7.03 5.89
CA ILE A 256 -4.00 7.23 4.64
C ILE A 256 -3.12 6.95 3.42
N ALA A 257 -1.81 7.21 3.52
CA ALA A 257 -0.87 6.99 2.42
C ALA A 257 -0.44 5.52 2.25
N GLY A 258 -0.86 4.63 3.15
CA GLY A 258 -0.62 3.19 3.05
C GLY A 258 0.56 2.69 3.88
N ALA A 259 0.97 3.42 4.92
CA ALA A 259 1.85 2.85 5.92
C ALA A 259 1.23 1.59 6.51
N GLN A 260 2.06 0.61 6.85
CA GLN A 260 1.60 -0.54 7.62
C GLN A 260 1.25 -0.03 9.02
N THR A 261 0.00 -0.15 9.37
CA THR A 261 -0.41 -0.05 10.77
C THR A 261 -0.50 -1.49 11.24
N ASP A 262 0.45 -1.93 12.02
CA ASP A 262 0.38 -3.22 12.68
C ASP A 262 -0.92 -3.23 13.49
N GLY A 263 -1.78 -4.17 13.12
CA GLY A 263 -3.06 -4.30 13.80
C GLY A 263 -2.82 -4.89 15.17
N ASP A 264 -2.58 -4.10 16.13
CA ASP A 264 -2.84 -4.32 17.55
C ASP A 264 -1.99 -3.39 18.43
N GLU A 265 -2.04 -2.09 18.17
CA GLU A 265 -1.52 -1.20 19.19
C GLU A 265 -2.53 -0.10 19.46
N GLY A 266 -3.14 -0.22 20.65
CA GLY A 266 -3.88 0.83 21.33
C GLY A 266 -3.05 2.07 21.66
N PHE A 267 -1.93 2.30 20.97
CA PHE A 267 -1.22 3.58 20.97
C PHE A 267 -1.37 4.20 19.58
N LYS A 268 -2.59 4.63 19.27
CA LYS A 268 -2.80 5.62 18.21
C LYS A 268 -2.22 6.95 18.69
N ILE A 269 -0.90 7.08 18.64
CA ILE A 269 -0.34 8.42 18.46
C ILE A 269 -0.84 8.83 17.10
N ASP A 270 -1.89 9.61 17.10
CA ASP A 270 -2.47 10.18 15.89
C ASP A 270 -1.46 11.18 15.32
N LEU A 271 -0.45 10.64 14.59
CA LEU A 271 0.52 11.44 13.87
C LEU A 271 -0.15 12.41 12.90
N SER A 272 -1.43 12.18 12.58
CA SER A 272 -2.23 13.13 11.82
C SER A 272 -2.44 14.44 12.58
N GLN A 273 -2.36 14.44 13.92
CA GLN A 273 -2.40 15.65 14.74
C GLN A 273 -1.14 16.51 14.58
N LEU A 274 0.01 15.88 14.37
CA LEU A 274 1.27 16.61 14.14
C LEU A 274 1.28 17.32 12.78
N PHE A 275 0.44 16.87 11.83
CA PHE A 275 0.39 17.38 10.46
C PHE A 275 -0.92 18.09 10.12
N GLY A 276 -1.64 18.60 11.12
CA GLY A 276 -2.82 19.44 10.88
C GLY A 276 -4.14 18.67 10.71
N ALA A 277 -4.22 17.46 11.24
CA ALA A 277 -5.52 16.84 11.49
C ALA A 277 -6.30 17.63 12.54
N PRO A 278 -7.64 17.63 12.46
CA PRO A 278 -8.48 18.31 13.44
C PRO A 278 -8.23 17.76 14.84
N ALA A 279 -8.36 18.65 15.83
CA ALA A 279 -8.11 18.36 17.23
C ALA A 279 -8.81 17.09 17.73
N THR A 280 -8.14 16.33 18.58
CA THR A 280 -8.63 15.13 19.27
C THR A 280 -10.06 15.28 19.72
N GLY A 281 -10.93 14.40 19.22
CA GLY A 281 -12.35 14.30 19.62
C GLY A 281 -13.38 14.56 18.51
N GLU A 282 -12.99 14.92 17.31
CA GLU A 282 -13.94 14.98 16.19
C GLU A 282 -14.19 13.55 15.63
N ASP A 283 -15.45 13.22 15.49
CA ASP A 283 -15.92 12.01 14.82
C ASP A 283 -15.27 11.91 13.40
N PRO A 284 -14.59 10.82 13.06
CA PRO A 284 -13.96 10.61 11.75
C PRO A 284 -14.91 10.84 10.57
N ILE A 285 -16.20 10.51 10.76
CA ILE A 285 -17.25 10.69 9.76
C ILE A 285 -17.59 12.16 9.58
N ALA A 286 -17.68 12.90 10.66
CA ALA A 286 -17.93 14.34 10.60
C ALA A 286 -16.79 15.04 9.84
N THR A 287 -15.56 14.62 10.10
CA THR A 287 -14.37 15.11 9.37
C THR A 287 -14.43 14.75 7.90
N ALA A 288 -14.75 13.49 7.57
CA ALA A 288 -14.87 13.02 6.20
C ALA A 288 -15.98 13.76 5.44
N ALA A 289 -17.14 13.95 6.07
CA ALA A 289 -18.26 14.68 5.47
C ALA A 289 -17.88 16.14 5.20
N ARG A 290 -17.18 16.79 6.12
CA ARG A 290 -16.69 18.15 5.94
C ARG A 290 -15.69 18.25 4.77
N GLU A 291 -14.70 17.36 4.71
CA GLU A 291 -13.72 17.30 3.62
C GLU A 291 -14.40 17.06 2.25
N ARG A 292 -15.38 16.15 2.19
CA ARG A 292 -16.17 15.90 0.99
C ARG A 292 -16.98 17.14 0.58
N ASP A 293 -17.67 17.75 1.52
CA ASP A 293 -18.56 18.90 1.27
C ASP A 293 -17.77 20.15 0.86
N GLU A 294 -16.58 20.33 1.40
CA GLU A 294 -15.65 21.35 0.91
C GLU A 294 -15.31 21.14 -0.57
N GLN A 295 -15.05 19.89 -0.98
CA GLN A 295 -14.78 19.58 -2.37
C GLN A 295 -16.03 19.72 -3.28
N LEU A 296 -17.23 19.49 -2.73
CA LEU A 296 -18.47 19.77 -3.45
C LEU A 296 -18.64 21.26 -3.70
N LEU A 297 -18.39 22.11 -2.70
CA LEU A 297 -18.42 23.57 -2.85
C LEU A 297 -17.40 24.07 -3.87
N LEU A 298 -16.17 23.57 -3.83
CA LEU A 298 -15.14 23.89 -4.82
C LEU A 298 -15.53 23.45 -6.25
N ALA A 299 -16.40 22.46 -6.37
CA ALA A 299 -16.96 22.00 -7.63
C ALA A 299 -18.25 22.76 -8.04
N GLY A 300 -18.67 23.77 -7.28
CA GLY A 300 -19.93 24.50 -7.51
C GLY A 300 -21.19 23.69 -7.23
N ARG A 301 -21.10 22.64 -6.38
CA ARG A 301 -22.21 21.79 -5.96
C ARG A 301 -22.63 22.14 -4.53
N GLU A 302 -23.87 21.81 -4.17
CA GLU A 302 -24.37 21.99 -2.82
C GLU A 302 -23.78 20.96 -1.86
N THR A 303 -23.63 21.33 -0.58
CA THR A 303 -23.22 20.43 0.50
C THR A 303 -24.34 19.45 0.86
N VAL A 304 -23.97 18.23 1.20
CA VAL A 304 -24.91 17.16 1.53
C VAL A 304 -24.98 16.92 3.05
N GLY A 305 -23.88 17.20 3.77
CA GLY A 305 -23.78 16.93 5.20
C GLY A 305 -23.62 15.44 5.50
N ILE A 306 -23.93 15.06 6.74
CA ILE A 306 -23.83 13.67 7.19
C ILE A 306 -25.17 12.98 6.96
N ASP A 307 -25.17 11.91 6.17
CA ASP A 307 -26.35 11.07 5.98
C ASP A 307 -26.71 10.32 7.29
N GLU A 308 -27.97 10.37 7.68
CA GLU A 308 -28.46 9.66 8.87
C GLU A 308 -28.38 8.13 8.72
N GLN A 309 -28.43 7.61 7.48
CA GLN A 309 -28.26 6.19 7.21
C GLN A 309 -26.81 5.74 7.44
N LEU A 310 -25.83 6.56 7.08
CA LEU A 310 -24.42 6.32 7.37
C LEU A 310 -24.18 6.27 8.88
N LYS A 311 -24.72 7.24 9.62
CA LYS A 311 -24.66 7.25 11.09
C LYS A 311 -25.27 6.00 11.71
N LYS A 312 -26.42 5.55 11.19
CA LYS A 312 -27.10 4.37 11.69
C LYS A 312 -26.29 3.10 11.44
N ARG A 313 -25.78 2.90 10.21
CA ARG A 313 -24.94 1.73 9.89
C ARG A 313 -23.71 1.66 10.78
N GLN A 314 -23.08 2.78 11.05
CA GLN A 314 -21.91 2.79 11.94
C GLN A 314 -22.28 2.60 13.41
N ALA A 315 -23.42 3.10 13.84
CA ALA A 315 -23.95 2.79 15.17
C ALA A 315 -24.30 1.29 15.30
N ASP A 316 -24.80 0.69 14.24
CA ASP A 316 -25.12 -0.74 14.20
C ASP A 316 -23.82 -1.58 14.22
N LEU A 317 -22.78 -1.18 13.48
CA LEU A 317 -21.44 -1.81 13.52
C LEU A 317 -20.78 -1.65 14.91
N ALA A 318 -20.88 -0.48 15.52
CA ALA A 318 -20.38 -0.25 16.88
C ALA A 318 -21.19 -0.98 17.96
N ALA A 319 -22.42 -1.39 17.65
CA ALA A 319 -23.32 -2.14 18.54
C ALA A 319 -23.17 -3.67 18.39
N GLU A 320 -22.39 -4.15 17.44
CA GLU A 320 -22.06 -5.57 17.36
C GLU A 320 -21.45 -6.05 18.68
N PRO A 321 -21.82 -7.26 19.13
CA PRO A 321 -21.37 -7.73 20.43
C PRO A 321 -19.86 -7.84 20.43
N LYS A 322 -19.24 -6.99 21.28
CA LYS A 322 -17.79 -6.98 21.49
C LYS A 322 -17.31 -8.40 21.75
N ASP A 323 -16.33 -8.83 21.00
CA ASP A 323 -15.69 -10.11 21.18
C ASP A 323 -14.88 -10.17 22.49
N GLN A 324 -14.18 -11.25 22.73
CA GLN A 324 -13.43 -11.43 23.95
C GLN A 324 -12.22 -10.51 24.02
N LEU A 325 -11.67 -10.12 22.86
CA LEU A 325 -10.55 -9.23 22.70
C LEU A 325 -10.94 -7.77 22.95
N ASP A 326 -12.06 -7.33 22.38
CA ASP A 326 -12.63 -5.99 22.62
C ASP A 326 -12.90 -5.74 24.11
N ARG A 327 -13.37 -6.79 24.83
CA ARG A 327 -13.59 -6.72 26.28
C ARG A 327 -12.30 -6.65 27.08
N LEU A 328 -11.25 -7.27 26.56
CA LEU A 328 -9.92 -7.21 27.18
C LEU A 328 -9.32 -5.79 27.03
N ILE A 329 -9.43 -5.22 25.83
CA ILE A 329 -8.97 -3.85 25.54
C ILE A 329 -9.72 -2.85 26.43
N ASP A 330 -11.04 -2.91 26.49
CA ASP A 330 -11.83 -2.04 27.39
C ASP A 330 -11.41 -2.20 28.87
N SER A 331 -11.02 -3.41 29.28
CA SER A 331 -10.56 -3.64 30.65
C SER A 331 -9.16 -3.06 30.93
N LEU A 332 -8.34 -2.88 29.90
CA LEU A 332 -7.03 -2.23 30.03
C LEU A 332 -7.16 -0.71 30.11
N ASP A 333 -8.12 -0.12 29.37
CA ASP A 333 -8.41 1.32 29.43
C ASP A 333 -8.98 1.74 30.81
N GLU A 334 -9.61 0.81 31.57
CA GLU A 334 -10.05 1.09 32.95
C GLU A 334 -8.91 1.09 33.98
N PHE A 335 -7.71 0.63 33.62
CA PHE A 335 -6.54 0.57 34.52
C PHE A 335 -5.58 1.76 34.36
N ASP A 336 -5.92 2.79 33.57
CA ASP A 336 -5.13 4.02 33.51
C ASP A 336 -5.32 4.82 34.82
N LEU A 337 -4.33 4.63 35.69
CA LEU A 337 -4.11 5.39 36.93
C LEU A 337 -3.07 6.48 36.72
#